data_7a3c47d1736aa993ec6d3271a843af84
#
_entry.id   7a3c47d1736aa993ec6d3271a843af84
#
_cell.length_a   1.000
_cell.length_b   1.000
_cell.length_c   1.000
_cell.angle_alpha   90.00
_cell.angle_beta   90.00
_cell.angle_gamma   90.00
#
_symmetry.space_group_name_H-M   'P 1'
#
loop_
_entity.id
_entity.type
_entity.pdbx_description
1 polymer ?
#
loop_
_entity_poly.entity_id
_entity_poly.type
_entity_poly.pdbx_seq_one_letter_code
_entity_poly.pdbx_strand_id
1 'polypeptide(L)'
;MIKLEQYKIFNEAASTLSFSKAAKNLFISQSAVSQTIHALEKELNTQLFIRLNKGVTLTKEGMLLHKNITEALALITSVENELSHYNELLSGQLNIGAGDSICENYLIDLLKQFHHLYPTIKINVVNGTSIETVEHLKNGTIDLAFINLPFDDESLAMKECLTIHDIFISKEKDDHLYSYQEIAKKNLILLEKSSNSRNYIDKYFAKHGILLKPEMELGAHHLLLEFTHANLGNAC
;
A
#
# COMPACT_ATOMS: atom_id res chain seq x y z
N MET A 1 -21.69 1.65 -27.87
CA MET A 1 -21.37 0.87 -26.63
C MET A 1 -19.85 0.92 -26.42
N ILE A 2 -19.44 1.37 -25.27
CA ILE A 2 -18.02 1.50 -24.91
C ILE A 2 -17.40 0.11 -24.76
N LYS A 3 -16.22 -0.09 -25.36
CA LYS A 3 -15.47 -1.35 -25.31
C LYS A 3 -14.47 -1.33 -24.14
N LEU A 4 -14.19 -2.50 -23.57
CA LEU A 4 -13.22 -2.63 -22.48
C LEU A 4 -11.83 -2.09 -22.88
N GLU A 5 -11.45 -2.26 -24.13
CA GLU A 5 -10.18 -1.74 -24.66
C GLU A 5 -10.08 -0.21 -24.56
N GLN A 6 -11.16 0.51 -24.73
CA GLN A 6 -11.17 1.97 -24.55
C GLN A 6 -10.88 2.37 -23.10
N TYR A 7 -11.39 1.60 -22.14
CA TYR A 7 -11.10 1.80 -20.74
C TYR A 7 -9.66 1.44 -20.37
N LYS A 8 -9.09 0.37 -20.95
CA LYS A 8 -7.67 0.02 -20.78
C LYS A 8 -6.74 1.14 -21.26
N ILE A 9 -7.01 1.66 -22.47
CA ILE A 9 -6.23 2.77 -23.04
C ILE A 9 -6.40 4.04 -22.21
N PHE A 10 -7.61 4.33 -21.73
CA PHE A 10 -7.86 5.45 -20.82
C PHE A 10 -7.08 5.31 -19.52
N ASN A 11 -7.13 4.14 -18.88
CA ASN A 11 -6.45 3.87 -17.61
C ASN A 11 -4.95 4.09 -17.73
N GLU A 12 -4.33 3.59 -18.79
CA GLU A 12 -2.89 3.77 -19.04
C GLU A 12 -2.53 5.25 -19.31
N ALA A 13 -3.38 5.95 -20.07
CA ALA A 13 -3.19 7.38 -20.32
C ALA A 13 -3.36 8.22 -19.05
N ALA A 14 -4.26 7.84 -18.15
CA ALA A 14 -4.50 8.47 -16.87
C ALA A 14 -3.34 8.23 -15.88
N SER A 15 -2.82 7.01 -15.82
CA SER A 15 -1.69 6.66 -14.95
C SER A 15 -0.38 7.35 -15.36
N THR A 16 -0.14 7.48 -16.67
CA THR A 16 1.10 8.07 -17.20
C THR A 16 1.03 9.59 -17.38
N LEU A 17 -0.17 10.18 -17.35
CA LEU A 17 -0.46 11.58 -17.70
C LEU A 17 0.18 12.03 -19.02
N SER A 18 0.33 11.07 -19.96
CA SER A 18 1.01 11.29 -21.23
C SER A 18 0.53 10.29 -22.29
N PHE A 19 -0.13 10.78 -23.33
CA PHE A 19 -0.58 9.92 -24.43
C PHE A 19 0.56 9.23 -25.18
N SER A 20 1.73 9.87 -25.24
CA SER A 20 2.91 9.28 -25.87
C SER A 20 3.51 8.14 -25.03
N LYS A 21 3.55 8.28 -23.70
CA LYS A 21 4.00 7.21 -22.81
C LYS A 21 3.01 6.05 -22.81
N ALA A 22 1.71 6.34 -22.70
CA ALA A 22 0.66 5.33 -22.79
C ALA A 22 0.73 4.54 -24.10
N ALA A 23 0.91 5.23 -25.22
CA ALA A 23 1.09 4.61 -26.54
C ALA A 23 2.28 3.64 -26.56
N LYS A 24 3.42 4.06 -25.99
CA LYS A 24 4.62 3.21 -25.91
C LYS A 24 4.37 1.98 -25.05
N ASN A 25 3.75 2.13 -23.89
CA ASN A 25 3.48 1.03 -22.97
C ASN A 25 2.47 0.02 -23.54
N LEU A 26 1.50 0.51 -24.33
CA LEU A 26 0.48 -0.32 -24.97
C LEU A 26 0.88 -0.82 -26.37
N PHE A 27 2.08 -0.48 -26.85
CA PHE A 27 2.57 -0.86 -28.19
C PHE A 27 1.65 -0.42 -29.33
N ILE A 28 1.03 0.76 -29.22
CA ILE A 28 0.17 1.38 -30.24
C ILE A 28 0.67 2.80 -30.59
N SER A 29 0.07 3.42 -31.60
CA SER A 29 0.42 4.79 -31.97
C SER A 29 -0.21 5.81 -31.01
N GLN A 30 0.46 6.96 -30.81
CA GLN A 30 -0.12 8.06 -30.01
C GLN A 30 -1.42 8.58 -30.62
N SER A 31 -1.56 8.55 -31.96
CA SER A 31 -2.79 8.94 -32.62
C SER A 31 -3.95 7.99 -32.28
N ALA A 32 -3.68 6.69 -32.15
CA ALA A 32 -4.67 5.71 -31.72
C ALA A 32 -5.14 5.98 -30.29
N VAL A 33 -4.21 6.25 -29.34
CA VAL A 33 -4.57 6.66 -27.98
C VAL A 33 -5.46 7.89 -27.99
N SER A 34 -5.04 8.97 -28.70
CA SER A 34 -5.81 10.21 -28.75
C SER A 34 -7.21 10.04 -29.35
N GLN A 35 -7.34 9.24 -30.41
CA GLN A 35 -8.63 8.95 -31.03
C GLN A 35 -9.53 8.13 -30.12
N THR A 36 -8.98 7.13 -29.42
CA THR A 36 -9.73 6.32 -28.47
C THR A 36 -10.23 7.13 -27.29
N ILE A 37 -9.38 8.00 -26.73
CA ILE A 37 -9.79 8.90 -25.63
C ILE A 37 -10.92 9.83 -26.11
N HIS A 38 -10.76 10.44 -27.29
CA HIS A 38 -11.80 11.32 -27.85
C HIS A 38 -13.13 10.58 -28.08
N ALA A 39 -13.08 9.35 -28.59
CA ALA A 39 -14.26 8.52 -28.79
C ALA A 39 -14.92 8.18 -27.42
N LEU A 40 -14.13 7.85 -26.39
CA LEU A 40 -14.63 7.59 -25.05
C LEU A 40 -15.29 8.83 -24.43
N GLU A 41 -14.65 9.99 -24.51
CA GLU A 41 -15.19 11.27 -24.05
C GLU A 41 -16.51 11.62 -24.75
N LYS A 42 -16.60 11.37 -26.04
CA LYS A 42 -17.82 11.57 -26.84
C LYS A 42 -18.94 10.62 -26.40
N GLU A 43 -18.66 9.33 -26.19
CA GLU A 43 -19.68 8.36 -25.74
C GLU A 43 -20.16 8.66 -24.31
N LEU A 44 -19.28 9.14 -23.43
CA LEU A 44 -19.61 9.53 -22.06
C LEU A 44 -20.19 10.95 -21.98
N ASN A 45 -20.16 11.71 -23.09
CA ASN A 45 -20.52 13.13 -23.15
C ASN A 45 -19.80 13.94 -22.05
N THR A 46 -18.52 13.65 -21.80
CA THR A 46 -17.76 14.21 -20.69
C THR A 46 -16.29 14.30 -21.05
N GLN A 47 -15.65 15.42 -20.76
CA GLN A 47 -14.21 15.57 -20.89
C GLN A 47 -13.49 14.87 -19.73
N LEU A 48 -12.53 14.01 -20.04
CA LEU A 48 -11.76 13.25 -19.05
C LEU A 48 -10.34 13.81 -18.86
N PHE A 49 -9.81 14.47 -19.91
CA PHE A 49 -8.48 15.07 -19.88
C PHE A 49 -8.49 16.56 -20.23
N ILE A 50 -7.61 17.31 -19.58
CA ILE A 50 -7.24 18.68 -19.94
C ILE A 50 -5.86 18.60 -20.60
N ARG A 51 -5.74 19.15 -21.82
CA ARG A 51 -4.46 19.22 -22.55
C ARG A 51 -3.65 20.40 -22.02
N LEU A 52 -2.39 20.14 -21.72
CA LEU A 52 -1.43 21.14 -21.28
C LEU A 52 -0.35 21.32 -22.35
N ASN A 53 0.49 22.37 -22.23
CA ASN A 53 1.64 22.57 -23.11
C ASN A 53 2.64 21.40 -23.06
N LYS A 54 2.69 20.67 -21.93
CA LYS A 54 3.45 19.42 -21.77
C LYS A 54 2.57 18.37 -21.11
N GLY A 55 2.10 17.40 -21.89
CA GLY A 55 1.29 16.28 -21.40
C GLY A 55 -0.22 16.59 -21.24
N VAL A 56 -0.85 15.83 -20.37
CA VAL A 56 -2.28 15.94 -20.06
C VAL A 56 -2.48 15.82 -18.54
N THR A 57 -3.57 16.35 -18.03
CA THR A 57 -4.03 16.11 -16.65
C THR A 57 -5.48 15.67 -16.67
N LEU A 58 -5.93 15.00 -15.62
CA LEU A 58 -7.32 14.55 -15.50
C LEU A 58 -8.25 15.70 -15.08
N THR A 59 -9.47 15.66 -15.58
CA THR A 59 -10.60 16.40 -15.01
C THR A 59 -11.06 15.73 -13.71
N LYS A 60 -12.01 16.34 -12.97
CA LYS A 60 -12.65 15.69 -11.81
C LYS A 60 -13.35 14.40 -12.21
N GLU A 61 -14.04 14.43 -13.34
CA GLU A 61 -14.75 13.28 -13.93
C GLU A 61 -13.74 12.20 -14.38
N GLY A 62 -12.60 12.63 -14.97
CA GLY A 62 -11.50 11.73 -15.33
C GLY A 62 -10.88 11.05 -14.11
N MET A 63 -10.70 11.76 -13.00
CA MET A 63 -10.21 11.16 -11.75
C MET A 63 -11.20 10.14 -11.18
N LEU A 64 -12.48 10.47 -11.18
CA LEU A 64 -13.54 9.54 -10.74
C LEU A 64 -13.55 8.28 -11.61
N LEU A 65 -13.50 8.44 -12.93
CA LEU A 65 -13.49 7.31 -13.85
C LEU A 65 -12.22 6.47 -13.68
N HIS A 66 -11.05 7.10 -13.57
CA HIS A 66 -9.76 6.41 -13.40
C HIS A 66 -9.76 5.52 -12.16
N LYS A 67 -10.19 6.04 -11.01
CA LYS A 67 -10.29 5.26 -9.78
C LYS A 67 -11.11 3.99 -10.00
N ASN A 68 -12.33 4.12 -10.50
CA ASN A 68 -13.26 2.98 -10.64
C ASN A 68 -12.80 2.00 -11.74
N ILE A 69 -12.21 2.49 -12.84
CA ILE A 69 -11.71 1.62 -13.90
C ILE A 69 -10.46 0.85 -13.46
N THR A 70 -9.58 1.47 -12.67
CA THR A 70 -8.42 0.77 -12.09
C THR A 70 -8.89 -0.42 -11.25
N GLU A 71 -9.87 -0.22 -10.36
CA GLU A 71 -10.44 -1.28 -9.53
C GLU A 71 -11.12 -2.38 -10.38
N ALA A 72 -11.89 -1.99 -11.40
CA ALA A 72 -12.57 -2.94 -12.28
C ALA A 72 -11.60 -3.79 -13.12
N LEU A 73 -10.55 -3.18 -13.66
CA LEU A 73 -9.51 -3.89 -14.42
C LEU A 73 -8.72 -4.85 -13.53
N ALA A 74 -8.42 -4.44 -12.29
CA ALA A 74 -7.77 -5.30 -11.31
C ALA A 74 -8.62 -6.54 -10.98
N LEU A 75 -9.95 -6.36 -10.83
CA LEU A 75 -10.87 -7.48 -10.61
C LEU A 75 -10.88 -8.46 -11.79
N ILE A 76 -10.93 -7.94 -13.02
CA ILE A 76 -10.86 -8.78 -14.23
C ILE A 76 -9.56 -9.59 -14.25
N THR A 77 -8.42 -8.94 -14.02
CA THR A 77 -7.10 -9.59 -14.00
C THR A 77 -7.00 -10.64 -12.89
N SER A 78 -7.57 -10.37 -11.72
CA SER A 78 -7.62 -11.33 -10.62
C SER A 78 -8.36 -12.62 -11.02
N VAL A 79 -9.52 -12.49 -11.68
CA VAL A 79 -10.30 -13.65 -12.14
C VAL A 79 -9.58 -14.39 -13.28
N GLU A 80 -8.96 -13.67 -14.21
CA GLU A 80 -8.15 -14.28 -15.29
C GLU A 80 -6.99 -15.10 -14.70
N ASN A 81 -6.31 -14.56 -13.67
CA ASN A 81 -5.26 -15.26 -12.95
C ASN A 81 -5.81 -16.50 -12.21
N GLU A 82 -6.93 -16.39 -11.51
CA GLU A 82 -7.57 -17.50 -10.82
C GLU A 82 -7.91 -18.65 -11.80
N LEU A 83 -8.45 -18.32 -12.96
CA LEU A 83 -8.75 -19.30 -14.00
C LEU A 83 -7.48 -19.95 -14.59
N SER A 84 -6.39 -19.20 -14.73
CA SER A 84 -5.10 -19.74 -15.17
C SER A 84 -4.50 -20.71 -14.15
N HIS A 85 -4.70 -20.46 -12.85
CA HIS A 85 -4.27 -21.34 -11.76
C HIS A 85 -5.02 -22.67 -11.70
N TYR A 86 -6.26 -22.73 -12.19
CA TYR A 86 -6.98 -24.01 -12.32
C TYR A 86 -6.31 -24.98 -13.27
N ASN A 87 -5.50 -24.49 -14.22
CA ASN A 87 -4.82 -25.32 -15.21
C ASN A 87 -3.35 -25.64 -14.89
N GLU A 88 -2.70 -24.94 -13.96
CA GLU A 88 -1.27 -25.09 -13.66
C GLU A 88 -0.96 -24.97 -12.16
N LEU A 89 -1.35 -25.95 -11.37
CA LEU A 89 -0.99 -26.07 -9.93
C LEU A 89 0.54 -26.19 -9.65
N LEU A 90 1.38 -26.06 -10.67
CA LEU A 90 2.83 -26.31 -10.57
C LEU A 90 3.72 -25.10 -10.84
N SER A 91 3.19 -23.97 -11.27
CA SER A 91 3.97 -22.76 -11.47
C SER A 91 3.09 -21.51 -11.34
N GLY A 92 3.53 -20.53 -10.59
CA GLY A 92 2.79 -19.29 -10.36
C GLY A 92 3.66 -18.23 -9.70
N GLN A 93 3.08 -17.07 -9.50
CA GLN A 93 3.69 -16.00 -8.73
C GLN A 93 2.72 -15.57 -7.64
N LEU A 94 3.22 -15.43 -6.41
CA LEU A 94 2.50 -14.90 -5.27
C LEU A 94 3.12 -13.54 -4.91
N ASN A 95 2.32 -12.49 -5.02
CA ASN A 95 2.72 -11.14 -4.68
C ASN A 95 2.13 -10.77 -3.31
N ILE A 96 2.99 -10.53 -2.34
CA ILE A 96 2.60 -10.23 -0.96
C ILE A 96 3.03 -8.81 -0.62
N GLY A 97 2.15 -8.03 -0.01
CA GLY A 97 2.50 -6.73 0.56
C GLY A 97 2.62 -6.81 2.08
N ALA A 98 3.68 -6.24 2.64
CA ALA A 98 3.86 -6.14 4.09
C ALA A 98 4.90 -5.10 4.47
N GLY A 99 4.77 -4.52 5.67
CA GLY A 99 5.81 -3.67 6.24
C GLY A 99 7.00 -4.47 6.78
N ASP A 100 8.15 -3.79 6.97
CA ASP A 100 9.41 -4.41 7.41
C ASP A 100 9.25 -5.29 8.63
N SER A 101 8.66 -4.78 9.71
CA SER A 101 8.53 -5.52 10.97
C SER A 101 7.65 -6.77 10.84
N ILE A 102 6.63 -6.73 9.97
CA ILE A 102 5.79 -7.89 9.67
C ILE A 102 6.61 -8.91 8.87
N CYS A 103 7.39 -8.46 7.89
CA CYS A 103 8.29 -9.33 7.12
C CYS A 103 9.27 -10.05 8.04
N GLU A 104 9.99 -9.29 8.86
CA GLU A 104 11.06 -9.81 9.71
C GLU A 104 10.57 -10.78 10.80
N ASN A 105 9.44 -10.44 11.46
CA ASN A 105 9.03 -11.15 12.66
C ASN A 105 7.89 -12.16 12.45
N TYR A 106 7.25 -12.16 11.26
CA TYR A 106 6.11 -13.04 10.99
C TYR A 106 6.23 -13.77 9.64
N LEU A 107 6.49 -13.04 8.55
CA LEU A 107 6.40 -13.62 7.21
C LEU A 107 7.57 -14.54 6.87
N ILE A 108 8.79 -14.29 7.35
CA ILE A 108 9.96 -15.09 7.00
C ILE A 108 9.72 -16.58 7.29
N ASP A 109 9.25 -16.92 8.47
CA ASP A 109 9.02 -18.31 8.85
C ASP A 109 7.85 -18.95 8.08
N LEU A 110 6.80 -18.16 7.82
CA LEU A 110 5.66 -18.61 7.04
C LEU A 110 6.05 -18.87 5.56
N LEU A 111 6.79 -17.95 4.97
CA LEU A 111 7.26 -18.06 3.58
C LEU A 111 8.29 -19.17 3.39
N LYS A 112 9.12 -19.43 4.39
CA LYS A 112 10.05 -20.56 4.41
C LYS A 112 9.29 -21.89 4.32
N GLN A 113 8.22 -22.06 5.11
CA GLN A 113 7.39 -23.25 5.05
C GLN A 113 6.64 -23.36 3.72
N PHE A 114 6.08 -22.26 3.25
CA PHE A 114 5.37 -22.20 1.97
C PHE A 114 6.30 -22.55 0.80
N HIS A 115 7.48 -21.95 0.74
CA HIS A 115 8.46 -22.23 -0.32
C HIS A 115 8.94 -23.68 -0.30
N HIS A 116 9.05 -24.30 0.89
CA HIS A 116 9.39 -25.72 0.98
C HIS A 116 8.29 -26.63 0.38
N LEU A 117 7.02 -26.27 0.57
CA LEU A 117 5.88 -27.02 0.03
C LEU A 117 5.66 -26.74 -1.46
N TYR A 118 5.91 -25.52 -1.91
CA TYR A 118 5.64 -25.05 -3.28
C TYR A 118 6.89 -24.37 -3.89
N PRO A 119 7.97 -25.12 -4.15
CA PRO A 119 9.25 -24.54 -4.57
C PRO A 119 9.23 -23.89 -5.96
N THR A 120 8.24 -24.21 -6.77
CA THR A 120 8.04 -23.67 -8.13
C THR A 120 7.28 -22.35 -8.16
N ILE A 121 6.65 -21.95 -7.04
CA ILE A 121 5.94 -20.68 -6.95
C ILE A 121 6.94 -19.56 -6.66
N LYS A 122 6.97 -18.57 -7.55
CA LYS A 122 7.76 -17.36 -7.33
C LYS A 122 7.06 -16.46 -6.30
N ILE A 123 7.77 -16.13 -5.22
CA ILE A 123 7.28 -15.21 -4.21
C ILE A 123 7.89 -13.83 -4.46
N ASN A 124 7.05 -12.81 -4.51
CA ASN A 124 7.45 -11.41 -4.55
C ASN A 124 6.88 -10.70 -3.33
N VAL A 125 7.73 -10.06 -2.54
CA VAL A 125 7.31 -9.28 -1.37
C VAL A 125 7.50 -7.80 -1.67
N VAL A 126 6.40 -7.06 -1.65
CA VAL A 126 6.38 -5.60 -1.83
C VAL A 126 6.32 -4.96 -0.45
N ASN A 127 7.35 -4.17 -0.14
CA ASN A 127 7.40 -3.45 1.13
C ASN A 127 6.61 -2.13 1.03
N GLY A 128 5.95 -1.78 2.15
CA GLY A 128 5.21 -0.52 2.27
C GLY A 128 4.49 -0.39 3.61
N THR A 129 3.99 0.79 3.88
CA THR A 129 3.08 1.05 5.00
C THR A 129 1.76 0.27 4.82
N SER A 130 0.97 0.12 5.91
CA SER A 130 -0.34 -0.54 5.80
C SER A 130 -1.25 0.14 4.77
N ILE A 131 -1.18 1.46 4.63
CA ILE A 131 -1.99 2.23 3.67
C ILE A 131 -1.55 1.90 2.23
N GLU A 132 -0.26 2.01 1.94
CA GLU A 132 0.30 1.69 0.61
C GLU A 132 0.05 0.24 0.22
N THR A 133 0.21 -0.67 1.19
CA THR A 133 -0.04 -2.10 0.99
C THR A 133 -1.50 -2.37 0.61
N VAL A 134 -2.44 -1.70 1.25
CA VAL A 134 -3.87 -1.81 0.90
C VAL A 134 -4.16 -1.21 -0.48
N GLU A 135 -3.52 -0.10 -0.84
CA GLU A 135 -3.65 0.46 -2.19
C GLU A 135 -3.12 -0.52 -3.26
N HIS A 136 -1.98 -1.16 -3.02
CA HIS A 136 -1.44 -2.21 -3.89
C HIS A 136 -2.39 -3.39 -4.04
N LEU A 137 -3.04 -3.83 -2.94
CA LEU A 137 -4.04 -4.89 -2.98
C LEU A 137 -5.25 -4.50 -3.83
N LYS A 138 -5.81 -3.31 -3.62
CA LYS A 138 -6.95 -2.78 -4.39
C LYS A 138 -6.65 -2.60 -5.88
N ASN A 139 -5.42 -2.25 -6.20
CA ASN A 139 -4.96 -2.09 -7.59
C ASN A 139 -4.56 -3.42 -8.25
N GLY A 140 -4.68 -4.55 -7.54
CA GLY A 140 -4.29 -5.87 -8.04
C GLY A 140 -2.79 -6.05 -8.29
N THR A 141 -1.95 -5.17 -7.71
CA THR A 141 -0.48 -5.28 -7.79
C THR A 141 0.04 -6.40 -6.90
N ILE A 142 -0.66 -6.67 -5.80
CA ILE A 142 -0.40 -7.78 -4.89
C ILE A 142 -1.66 -8.62 -4.69
N ASP A 143 -1.47 -9.89 -4.33
CA ASP A 143 -2.52 -10.87 -4.13
C ASP A 143 -2.98 -10.95 -2.67
N LEU A 144 -2.07 -10.64 -1.74
CA LEU A 144 -2.27 -10.74 -0.30
C LEU A 144 -1.54 -9.60 0.43
N ALA A 145 -2.20 -9.01 1.42
CA ALA A 145 -1.65 -7.95 2.24
C ALA A 145 -1.59 -8.36 3.71
N PHE A 146 -0.45 -8.11 4.36
CA PHE A 146 -0.31 -8.19 5.82
C PHE A 146 -0.13 -6.77 6.36
N ILE A 147 -1.05 -6.34 7.20
CA ILE A 147 -1.11 -4.96 7.71
C ILE A 147 -1.31 -4.93 9.22
N ASN A 148 -0.93 -3.83 9.83
CA ASN A 148 -1.25 -3.54 11.23
C ASN A 148 -2.66 -2.99 11.34
N LEU A 149 -3.45 -3.52 12.27
CA LEU A 149 -4.75 -2.99 12.65
C LEU A 149 -4.59 -1.86 13.70
N PRO A 150 -5.58 -0.95 13.86
CA PRO A 150 -6.88 -0.94 13.19
C PRO A 150 -6.79 -0.43 11.75
N PHE A 151 -7.53 -1.07 10.88
CA PHE A 151 -7.78 -0.63 9.51
C PHE A 151 -9.24 -0.97 9.20
N ASP A 152 -9.98 -0.02 8.63
CA ASP A 152 -11.40 -0.20 8.35
C ASP A 152 -11.66 0.03 6.86
N ASP A 153 -12.03 -1.05 6.17
CA ASP A 153 -12.36 -1.03 4.76
C ASP A 153 -13.30 -2.20 4.43
N GLU A 154 -14.57 -1.88 4.22
CA GLU A 154 -15.62 -2.86 3.94
C GLU A 154 -15.44 -3.61 2.60
N SER A 155 -14.59 -3.09 1.71
CA SER A 155 -14.32 -3.73 0.40
C SER A 155 -13.34 -4.90 0.49
N LEU A 156 -12.70 -5.10 1.64
CA LEU A 156 -11.64 -6.10 1.83
C LEU A 156 -12.07 -7.17 2.82
N ALA A 157 -11.77 -8.44 2.48
CA ALA A 157 -11.86 -9.53 3.44
C ALA A 157 -10.63 -9.52 4.34
N MET A 158 -10.82 -9.35 5.65
CA MET A 158 -9.74 -9.30 6.63
C MET A 158 -9.84 -10.45 7.63
N LYS A 159 -8.68 -10.98 8.03
CA LYS A 159 -8.55 -12.00 9.06
C LYS A 159 -7.40 -11.65 9.99
N GLU A 160 -7.66 -11.63 11.29
CA GLU A 160 -6.60 -11.49 12.29
C GLU A 160 -5.67 -12.71 12.26
N CYS A 161 -4.37 -12.44 12.21
CA CYS A 161 -3.32 -13.47 12.20
C CYS A 161 -2.57 -13.54 13.53
N LEU A 162 -2.32 -12.38 14.15
CA LEU A 162 -1.53 -12.24 15.36
C LEU A 162 -1.94 -11.00 16.13
N THR A 163 -2.02 -11.11 17.45
CA THR A 163 -2.15 -9.96 18.36
C THR A 163 -0.75 -9.49 18.76
N ILE A 164 -0.46 -8.21 18.53
CA ILE A 164 0.80 -7.57 18.91
C ILE A 164 0.57 -6.54 20.01
N HIS A 165 1.61 -6.27 20.79
CA HIS A 165 1.60 -5.24 21.82
C HIS A 165 2.76 -4.29 21.60
N ASP A 166 2.45 -3.00 21.44
CA ASP A 166 3.47 -1.96 21.40
C ASP A 166 4.04 -1.74 22.81
N ILE A 167 5.35 -1.64 22.92
CA ILE A 167 6.07 -1.39 24.17
C ILE A 167 7.02 -0.22 24.01
N PHE A 168 7.25 0.51 25.08
CA PHE A 168 8.32 1.49 25.13
C PHE A 168 9.64 0.80 25.53
N ILE A 169 10.70 1.14 24.85
CA ILE A 169 12.03 0.63 25.09
C ILE A 169 12.99 1.77 25.46
N SER A 170 13.95 1.44 26.32
CA SER A 170 15.01 2.35 26.78
C SER A 170 16.33 1.59 26.79
N LYS A 171 17.45 2.30 26.63
CA LYS A 171 18.79 1.73 26.77
C LYS A 171 19.08 1.26 28.20
N GLU A 172 18.66 2.06 29.16
CA GLU A 172 18.91 1.76 30.58
C GLU A 172 17.79 0.90 31.14
N LYS A 173 18.19 -0.12 31.92
CA LYS A 173 17.22 -0.92 32.63
C LYS A 173 16.62 -0.08 33.76
N ASP A 174 15.30 -0.02 33.79
CA ASP A 174 14.53 0.67 34.81
C ASP A 174 13.33 -0.18 35.20
N ASP A 175 13.19 -0.48 36.49
CA ASP A 175 12.07 -1.25 37.04
C ASP A 175 10.90 -0.35 37.46
N HIS A 176 10.96 0.97 37.16
CA HIS A 176 9.89 1.91 37.48
C HIS A 176 8.68 1.71 36.53
N LEU A 177 7.50 1.73 37.10
CA LEU A 177 6.24 1.72 36.33
C LEU A 177 5.84 3.14 35.97
N TYR A 178 6.01 3.48 34.73
CA TYR A 178 5.73 4.82 34.22
C TYR A 178 4.25 5.03 33.93
N SER A 179 3.72 6.16 34.39
CA SER A 179 2.43 6.68 33.91
C SER A 179 2.54 7.21 32.49
N TYR A 180 1.41 7.39 31.81
CA TYR A 180 1.37 7.99 30.48
C TYR A 180 1.96 9.41 30.45
N GLN A 181 1.72 10.20 31.53
CA GLN A 181 2.25 11.54 31.67
C GLN A 181 3.77 11.56 31.81
N GLU A 182 4.34 10.60 32.50
CA GLU A 182 5.80 10.48 32.65
C GLU A 182 6.46 10.04 31.35
N ILE A 183 5.87 9.07 30.63
CA ILE A 183 6.35 8.64 29.32
C ILE A 183 6.35 9.82 28.35
N ALA A 184 5.27 10.60 28.30
CA ALA A 184 5.15 11.74 27.37
C ALA A 184 6.17 12.87 27.65
N LYS A 185 6.83 12.89 28.81
CA LYS A 185 7.89 13.87 29.16
C LYS A 185 9.30 13.37 28.84
N LYS A 186 9.45 12.11 28.45
CA LYS A 186 10.75 11.56 28.05
C LYS A 186 11.11 11.99 26.63
N ASN A 187 12.38 11.93 26.30
CA ASN A 187 12.85 12.10 24.92
C ASN A 187 12.34 10.91 24.10
N LEU A 188 11.31 11.15 23.31
CA LEU A 188 10.65 10.10 22.54
C LEU A 188 11.17 10.03 21.12
N ILE A 189 11.37 8.81 20.65
CA ILE A 189 11.67 8.47 19.27
C ILE A 189 10.51 7.60 18.78
N LEU A 190 9.74 8.09 17.82
CA LEU A 190 8.56 7.41 17.30
C LEU A 190 8.65 7.23 15.80
N LEU A 191 7.80 6.37 15.26
CA LEU A 191 7.61 6.31 13.81
C LEU A 191 6.99 7.60 13.28
N GLU A 192 7.19 7.87 12.02
CA GLU A 192 6.55 9.00 11.32
C GLU A 192 5.02 8.87 11.29
N LYS A 193 4.33 10.00 11.09
CA LYS A 193 2.85 10.08 11.16
C LYS A 193 2.11 9.31 10.05
N SER A 194 2.78 8.94 9.00
CA SER A 194 2.27 8.06 7.94
C SER A 194 2.11 6.60 8.42
N SER A 195 2.81 6.21 9.49
CA SER A 195 2.74 4.86 10.07
C SER A 195 1.41 4.61 10.81
N ASN A 196 0.80 3.45 10.56
CA ASN A 196 -0.40 3.02 11.25
C ASN A 196 -0.14 2.77 12.75
N SER A 197 1.01 2.19 13.10
CA SER A 197 1.44 1.99 14.50
C SER A 197 1.58 3.32 15.24
N ARG A 198 2.19 4.33 14.60
CA ARG A 198 2.27 5.67 15.18
C ARG A 198 0.87 6.27 15.42
N ASN A 199 -0.01 6.18 14.46
CA ASN A 199 -1.38 6.68 14.59
C ASN A 199 -2.15 5.96 15.71
N TYR A 200 -1.91 4.68 15.91
CA TYR A 200 -2.50 3.91 17.00
C TYR A 200 -2.03 4.44 18.36
N ILE A 201 -0.72 4.61 18.55
CA ILE A 201 -0.13 5.13 19.81
C ILE A 201 -0.61 6.54 20.08
N ASP A 202 -0.60 7.43 19.10
CA ASP A 202 -1.08 8.81 19.25
C ASP A 202 -2.54 8.85 19.68
N LYS A 203 -3.41 8.03 19.05
CA LYS A 203 -4.81 7.91 19.43
C LYS A 203 -4.99 7.34 20.85
N TYR A 204 -4.15 6.39 21.23
CA TYR A 204 -4.20 5.80 22.56
C TYR A 204 -3.86 6.83 23.64
N PHE A 205 -2.78 7.60 23.47
CA PHE A 205 -2.40 8.68 24.40
C PHE A 205 -3.41 9.83 24.40
N ALA A 206 -3.98 10.18 23.24
CA ALA A 206 -5.01 11.21 23.14
C ALA A 206 -6.28 10.87 23.97
N LYS A 207 -6.67 9.59 24.08
CA LYS A 207 -7.77 9.16 24.98
C LYS A 207 -7.50 9.48 26.46
N HIS A 208 -6.22 9.63 26.83
CA HIS A 208 -5.80 10.03 28.18
C HIS A 208 -5.49 11.52 28.30
N GLY A 209 -5.88 12.33 27.28
CA GLY A 209 -5.67 13.76 27.26
C GLY A 209 -4.22 14.17 26.99
N ILE A 210 -3.40 13.31 26.41
CA ILE A 210 -1.97 13.52 26.19
C ILE A 210 -1.69 13.57 24.69
N LEU A 211 -0.97 14.62 24.27
CA LEU A 211 -0.42 14.74 22.92
C LEU A 211 1.08 14.42 22.97
N LEU A 212 1.48 13.33 22.29
CA LEU A 212 2.89 12.97 22.19
C LEU A 212 3.63 13.95 21.28
N LYS A 213 4.82 14.37 21.71
CA LYS A 213 5.72 15.23 20.97
C LYS A 213 7.10 14.57 20.90
N PRO A 214 7.33 13.68 19.92
CA PRO A 214 8.62 13.03 19.77
C PRO A 214 9.68 14.06 19.37
N GLU A 215 10.91 13.86 19.83
CA GLU A 215 12.06 14.65 19.39
C GLU A 215 12.60 14.12 18.06
N MET A 216 12.38 12.82 17.77
CA MET A 216 12.80 12.20 16.53
C MET A 216 11.65 11.39 15.94
N GLU A 217 11.48 11.47 14.62
CA GLU A 217 10.54 10.67 13.85
C GLU A 217 11.30 9.87 12.82
N LEU A 218 11.06 8.55 12.76
CA LEU A 218 11.79 7.60 11.92
C LEU A 218 10.84 6.85 10.99
N GLY A 219 11.28 6.56 9.77
CA GLY A 219 10.47 5.85 8.77
C GLY A 219 10.50 4.33 8.90
N ALA A 220 11.41 3.75 9.72
CA ALA A 220 11.58 2.31 9.79
C ALA A 220 11.76 1.80 11.24
N HIS A 221 11.10 0.69 11.56
CA HIS A 221 11.07 0.12 12.92
C HIS A 221 12.45 -0.27 13.45
N HIS A 222 13.31 -0.87 12.62
CA HIS A 222 14.64 -1.30 13.06
C HIS A 222 15.51 -0.12 13.54
N LEU A 223 15.29 1.08 12.98
CA LEU A 223 16.01 2.28 13.41
C LEU A 223 15.60 2.73 14.82
N LEU A 224 14.39 2.43 15.28
CA LEU A 224 13.98 2.69 16.65
C LEU A 224 14.88 2.00 17.66
N LEU A 225 15.23 0.72 17.40
CA LEU A 225 16.16 -0.05 18.24
C LEU A 225 17.58 0.55 18.22
N GLU A 226 18.10 0.84 17.03
CA GLU A 226 19.46 1.39 16.86
C GLU A 226 19.62 2.75 17.54
N PHE A 227 18.63 3.64 17.38
CA PHE A 227 18.65 4.96 18.01
C PHE A 227 18.53 4.88 19.54
N THR A 228 17.71 3.93 20.04
CA THR A 228 17.63 3.67 21.48
C THR A 228 18.95 3.12 22.03
N HIS A 229 19.60 2.17 21.33
CA HIS A 229 20.93 1.66 21.67
C HIS A 229 22.00 2.76 21.68
N ALA A 230 21.88 3.74 20.77
CA ALA A 230 22.74 4.90 20.73
C ALA A 230 22.46 5.92 21.85
N ASN A 231 21.48 5.66 22.72
CA ASN A 231 21.06 6.54 23.82
C ASN A 231 20.51 7.89 23.37
N LEU A 232 19.82 7.91 22.23
CA LEU A 232 19.21 9.13 21.68
C LEU A 232 17.82 9.40 22.23
N GLY A 233 17.20 8.41 22.90
CA GLY A 233 15.88 8.56 23.52
C GLY A 233 15.21 7.21 23.80
N ASN A 234 13.92 7.27 24.10
CA ASN A 234 13.07 6.10 24.35
C ASN A 234 12.14 5.90 23.15
N ALA A 235 12.12 4.70 22.60
CA ALA A 235 11.34 4.42 21.40
C ALA A 235 10.10 3.55 21.69
N CYS A 236 9.14 3.66 20.78
CA CYS A 236 7.97 2.77 20.72
C CYS A 236 7.60 2.50 19.26
#